data_f65ffa7c78cfafe5005e8aab2408e7c5
#
_entry.id   f65ffa7c78cfafe5005e8aab2408e7c5
#
_cell.length_a   1.000
_cell.length_b   1.000
_cell.length_c   1.000
_cell.angle_alpha   90.00
_cell.angle_beta   90.00
_cell.angle_gamma   90.00
#
_symmetry.space_group_name_H-M   'P 1'
#
loop_
_entity.id
_entity.type
_entity.pdbx_description
1 polymer ?
#
loop_
_entity_poly.entity_id
_entity_poly.type
_entity_poly.pdbx_seq_one_letter_code
_entity_poly.pdbx_strand_id
1 'polypeptide(L)'
;IEFYEDLVSLFDEKIIIYFSVFSKIEYVISQLFVNYHSSMFVDVDYRKYSIIKAINVYRPQNVIEAIYKEPQIFVKELRSFLEDRIIKNQASTTLKEHENQAFEEILILLEDTEVPETLDWSYFAPFDGFKKLLTEMNVNEYQLMIDREGKESHTLNSAMDVGLENVTEEDSKDYVGIRMADLLVGLISRLMQSLKISLTGEYKDGKIKKTLLDSGWFALNQRQLDLYKKLYWVICENNDYWYKSFSGIYSDDLVAFVALLQFMNHFSDADEIRNSKIEMQPEYYNAFVCESLNERYEIMRNKLPIDPILEDDKNYFYNQRGAKVYKDINKQP
;
A
#
# COMPACT_ATOMS: atom_id res chain seq x y z
N ILE A 1 11.10 17.32 15.30
CA ILE A 1 12.05 16.18 15.18
C ILE A 1 12.19 15.47 16.53
N GLU A 2 12.57 16.13 17.60
CA GLU A 2 12.83 15.55 18.93
C GLU A 2 11.74 14.59 19.40
N PHE A 3 10.48 14.99 19.30
CA PHE A 3 9.34 14.14 19.61
C PHE A 3 9.32 12.81 18.82
N TYR A 4 9.65 12.85 17.53
CA TYR A 4 9.68 11.63 16.70
C TYR A 4 10.90 10.76 16.99
N GLU A 5 12.03 11.37 17.34
CA GLU A 5 13.22 10.64 17.80
C GLU A 5 12.92 9.89 19.10
N ASP A 6 12.26 10.55 20.06
CA ASP A 6 11.83 9.94 21.31
C ASP A 6 10.85 8.78 21.03
N LEU A 7 9.84 9.01 20.19
CA LEU A 7 8.88 7.97 19.83
C LEU A 7 9.54 6.74 19.21
N VAL A 8 10.38 6.91 18.17
CA VAL A 8 11.02 5.77 17.51
C VAL A 8 12.12 5.13 18.35
N SER A 9 12.67 5.83 19.35
CA SER A 9 13.65 5.27 20.28
C SER A 9 13.05 4.23 21.24
N LEU A 10 11.72 4.27 21.43
CA LEU A 10 11.01 3.28 22.25
C LEU A 10 10.97 1.88 21.61
N PHE A 11 11.20 1.79 20.30
CA PHE A 11 11.19 0.50 19.61
C PHE A 11 12.54 -0.21 19.77
N ASP A 12 12.44 -1.41 20.31
CA ASP A 12 13.54 -2.36 20.45
C ASP A 12 13.15 -3.72 19.84
N GLU A 13 13.92 -4.74 20.06
CA GLU A 13 13.67 -6.10 19.56
C GLU A 13 12.40 -6.75 20.16
N LYS A 14 11.87 -6.20 21.25
CA LYS A 14 10.67 -6.72 21.94
C LYS A 14 9.38 -6.07 21.46
N ILE A 15 9.47 -4.86 20.90
CA ILE A 15 8.31 -4.11 20.42
C ILE A 15 8.25 -4.23 18.91
N ILE A 16 7.32 -5.06 18.45
CA ILE A 16 7.07 -5.29 17.02
C ILE A 16 5.92 -4.39 16.59
N ILE A 17 6.08 -3.73 15.46
CA ILE A 17 4.99 -2.99 14.85
C ILE A 17 4.31 -3.83 13.77
N TYR A 18 3.01 -3.69 13.72
CA TYR A 18 2.18 -4.06 12.59
C TYR A 18 1.51 -2.81 12.04
N PHE A 19 1.48 -2.66 10.75
CA PHE A 19 0.64 -1.66 10.10
C PHE A 19 0.11 -2.16 8.76
N SER A 20 -1.06 -1.68 8.40
CA SER A 20 -1.70 -2.02 7.12
C SER A 20 -1.99 -0.76 6.31
N VAL A 21 -1.87 -0.88 4.99
CA VAL A 21 -2.09 0.22 4.05
C VAL A 21 -3.17 -0.19 3.06
N PHE A 22 -4.34 0.43 3.19
CA PHE A 22 -5.48 0.21 2.30
C PHE A 22 -6.07 1.52 1.86
N SER A 23 -6.56 1.55 0.63
CA SER A 23 -7.30 2.69 0.12
C SER A 23 -8.79 2.37 0.00
N LYS A 24 -9.65 3.38 0.16
CA LYS A 24 -11.09 3.21 -0.06
C LYS A 24 -11.40 2.80 -1.51
N ILE A 25 -10.61 3.28 -2.46
CA ILE A 25 -10.70 2.88 -3.88
C ILE A 25 -10.50 1.37 -4.01
N GLU A 26 -9.44 0.85 -3.38
CA GLU A 26 -9.14 -0.57 -3.41
C GLU A 26 -10.26 -1.41 -2.78
N TYR A 27 -10.77 -0.97 -1.64
CA TYR A 27 -11.88 -1.65 -0.97
C TYR A 27 -13.10 -1.76 -1.89
N VAL A 28 -13.52 -0.64 -2.49
CA VAL A 28 -14.68 -0.60 -3.40
C VAL A 28 -14.47 -1.51 -4.62
N ILE A 29 -13.29 -1.45 -5.24
CA ILE A 29 -12.96 -2.32 -6.37
C ILE A 29 -12.96 -3.79 -5.96
N SER A 30 -12.43 -4.12 -4.78
CA SER A 30 -12.43 -5.49 -4.27
C SER A 30 -13.84 -6.02 -4.04
N GLN A 31 -14.75 -5.18 -3.54
CA GLN A 31 -16.16 -5.56 -3.33
C GLN A 31 -16.90 -5.77 -4.66
N LEU A 32 -16.66 -4.95 -5.68
CA LEU A 32 -17.27 -5.13 -7.00
C LEU A 32 -16.92 -6.48 -7.63
N PHE A 33 -15.73 -6.98 -7.37
CA PHE A 33 -15.22 -8.22 -7.96
C PHE A 33 -15.11 -9.36 -6.92
N VAL A 34 -15.88 -9.30 -5.83
CA VAL A 34 -15.81 -10.31 -4.77
C VAL A 34 -16.17 -11.71 -5.24
N ASN A 35 -17.11 -11.83 -6.17
CA ASN A 35 -17.56 -13.10 -6.74
C ASN A 35 -16.73 -13.60 -7.92
N TYR A 36 -15.71 -12.84 -8.35
CA TYR A 36 -14.86 -13.22 -9.45
C TYR A 36 -13.58 -13.86 -8.95
N HIS A 37 -13.24 -14.99 -9.55
CA HIS A 37 -12.02 -15.71 -9.24
C HIS A 37 -11.09 -15.73 -10.47
N SER A 38 -9.80 -15.67 -10.22
CA SER A 38 -8.80 -15.79 -11.28
C SER A 38 -8.90 -17.16 -11.97
N SER A 39 -8.69 -17.17 -13.28
CA SER A 39 -8.68 -18.37 -14.11
C SER A 39 -7.36 -18.48 -14.86
N MET A 40 -7.19 -19.56 -15.62
CA MET A 40 -6.01 -19.72 -16.49
C MET A 40 -5.89 -18.57 -17.53
N PHE A 41 -6.99 -17.90 -17.87
CA PHE A 41 -7.02 -16.88 -18.91
C PHE A 41 -7.09 -15.44 -18.38
N VAL A 42 -7.64 -15.26 -17.18
CA VAL A 42 -7.85 -13.93 -16.59
C VAL A 42 -7.43 -13.93 -15.14
N ASP A 43 -6.44 -13.11 -14.83
CA ASP A 43 -6.05 -12.80 -13.45
C ASP A 43 -6.89 -11.62 -12.95
N VAL A 44 -7.91 -11.90 -12.17
CA VAL A 44 -8.85 -10.90 -11.63
C VAL A 44 -8.14 -9.92 -10.71
N ASP A 45 -7.19 -10.35 -9.90
CA ASP A 45 -6.46 -9.47 -9.00
C ASP A 45 -5.56 -8.50 -9.78
N TYR A 46 -4.96 -8.96 -10.88
CA TYR A 46 -4.21 -8.06 -11.77
C TYR A 46 -5.13 -7.04 -12.44
N ARG A 47 -6.38 -7.39 -12.76
CA ARG A 47 -7.37 -6.44 -13.29
C ARG A 47 -7.85 -5.44 -12.23
N LYS A 48 -8.11 -5.90 -11.00
CA LYS A 48 -8.37 -5.01 -9.86
C LYS A 48 -7.21 -4.01 -9.67
N TYR A 49 -5.97 -4.50 -9.64
CA TYR A 49 -4.79 -3.65 -9.58
C TYR A 49 -4.77 -2.61 -10.70
N SER A 50 -5.04 -2.99 -11.93
CA SER A 50 -5.03 -2.09 -13.09
C SER A 50 -6.06 -0.97 -12.96
N ILE A 51 -7.27 -1.28 -12.46
CA ILE A 51 -8.32 -0.27 -12.18
C ILE A 51 -7.84 0.70 -11.10
N ILE A 52 -7.38 0.16 -9.98
CA ILE A 52 -6.96 0.98 -8.82
C ILE A 52 -5.81 1.90 -9.23
N LYS A 53 -4.85 1.37 -9.97
CA LYS A 53 -3.74 2.16 -10.52
C LYS A 53 -4.22 3.25 -11.46
N ALA A 54 -5.13 2.93 -12.39
CA ALA A 54 -5.69 3.92 -13.32
C ALA A 54 -6.39 5.06 -12.57
N ILE A 55 -7.21 4.75 -11.57
CA ILE A 55 -7.88 5.78 -10.77
C ILE A 55 -6.87 6.64 -10.01
N ASN A 56 -5.85 6.04 -9.39
CA ASN A 56 -4.81 6.78 -8.66
C ASN A 56 -3.96 7.67 -9.58
N VAL A 57 -3.66 7.21 -10.79
CA VAL A 57 -2.80 7.90 -11.73
C VAL A 57 -3.56 9.01 -12.48
N TYR A 58 -4.73 8.70 -13.03
CA TYR A 58 -5.51 9.62 -13.86
C TYR A 58 -6.47 10.51 -13.09
N ARG A 59 -6.79 10.14 -11.85
CA ARG A 59 -7.65 10.90 -10.93
C ARG A 59 -8.99 11.34 -11.55
N PRO A 60 -9.77 10.42 -12.12
CA PRO A 60 -11.06 10.75 -12.70
C PRO A 60 -12.03 11.23 -11.61
N GLN A 61 -12.30 12.53 -11.60
CA GLN A 61 -13.04 13.18 -10.51
C GLN A 61 -14.42 12.54 -10.31
N ASN A 62 -15.14 12.27 -11.40
CA ASN A 62 -16.47 11.67 -11.34
C ASN A 62 -16.43 10.27 -10.71
N VAL A 63 -15.43 9.46 -11.05
CA VAL A 63 -15.26 8.12 -10.46
C VAL A 63 -14.94 8.23 -8.97
N ILE A 64 -14.04 9.15 -8.59
CA ILE A 64 -13.65 9.35 -7.18
C ILE A 64 -14.85 9.83 -6.37
N GLU A 65 -15.62 10.79 -6.85
CA GLU A 65 -16.82 11.27 -6.17
C GLU A 65 -17.89 10.18 -6.06
N ALA A 66 -18.07 9.38 -7.10
CA ALA A 66 -19.05 8.31 -7.12
C ALA A 66 -18.80 7.23 -6.05
N ILE A 67 -17.54 6.98 -5.66
CA ILE A 67 -17.17 6.06 -4.57
C ILE A 67 -17.90 6.39 -3.26
N TYR A 68 -18.20 7.68 -3.02
CA TYR A 68 -18.84 8.16 -1.80
C TYR A 68 -20.36 8.29 -1.90
N LYS A 69 -20.93 7.96 -3.06
CA LYS A 69 -22.39 8.09 -3.32
C LYS A 69 -23.05 6.72 -3.24
N GLU A 70 -23.13 6.06 -4.37
CA GLU A 70 -23.80 4.77 -4.49
C GLU A 70 -23.10 3.87 -5.53
N PRO A 71 -23.13 2.56 -5.35
CA PRO A 71 -22.41 1.60 -6.23
C PRO A 71 -22.80 1.71 -7.69
N GLN A 72 -24.06 1.95 -7.99
CA GLN A 72 -24.58 2.04 -9.37
C GLN A 72 -23.98 3.20 -10.15
N ILE A 73 -23.88 4.36 -9.50
CA ILE A 73 -23.23 5.54 -10.10
C ILE A 73 -21.75 5.26 -10.32
N PHE A 74 -21.10 4.62 -9.34
CA PHE A 74 -19.67 4.29 -9.43
C PHE A 74 -19.35 3.40 -10.64
N VAL A 75 -20.09 2.32 -10.87
CA VAL A 75 -19.85 1.41 -12.01
C VAL A 75 -20.05 2.12 -13.34
N LYS A 76 -21.08 2.94 -13.44
CA LYS A 76 -21.35 3.74 -14.65
C LYS A 76 -20.21 4.72 -14.95
N GLU A 77 -19.76 5.47 -13.96
CA GLU A 77 -18.67 6.44 -14.12
C GLU A 77 -17.34 5.73 -14.39
N LEU A 78 -17.08 4.57 -13.76
CA LEU A 78 -15.90 3.76 -14.03
C LEU A 78 -15.88 3.28 -15.48
N ARG A 79 -16.99 2.74 -15.99
CA ARG A 79 -17.12 2.30 -17.39
C ARG A 79 -16.82 3.45 -18.35
N SER A 80 -17.48 4.59 -18.17
CA SER A 80 -17.28 5.78 -19.00
C SER A 80 -15.82 6.26 -18.98
N PHE A 81 -15.18 6.22 -17.82
CA PHE A 81 -13.78 6.58 -17.68
C PHE A 81 -12.85 5.64 -18.45
N LEU A 82 -13.08 4.31 -18.38
CA LEU A 82 -12.24 3.33 -19.05
C LEU A 82 -12.39 3.45 -20.58
N GLU A 83 -13.62 3.60 -21.10
CA GLU A 83 -13.91 3.83 -22.51
C GLU A 83 -13.21 5.10 -23.04
N ASP A 84 -13.32 6.22 -22.31
CA ASP A 84 -12.63 7.47 -22.64
C ASP A 84 -11.10 7.29 -22.65
N ARG A 85 -10.55 6.52 -21.71
CA ARG A 85 -9.11 6.22 -21.66
C ARG A 85 -8.64 5.41 -22.85
N ILE A 86 -9.38 4.38 -23.26
CA ILE A 86 -9.06 3.58 -24.46
C ILE A 86 -9.00 4.49 -25.70
N ILE A 87 -9.99 5.39 -25.87
CA ILE A 87 -10.01 6.35 -26.98
C ILE A 87 -8.78 7.27 -26.94
N LYS A 88 -8.45 7.84 -25.79
CA LYS A 88 -7.29 8.74 -25.62
C LYS A 88 -5.96 8.03 -25.84
N ASN A 89 -5.87 6.76 -25.48
CA ASN A 89 -4.66 5.95 -25.64
C ASN A 89 -4.37 5.59 -27.11
N GLN A 90 -5.34 5.70 -28.02
CA GLN A 90 -5.13 5.48 -29.46
C GLN A 90 -4.04 6.38 -30.05
N ALA A 91 -3.78 7.53 -29.44
CA ALA A 91 -2.67 8.41 -29.85
C ALA A 91 -1.26 7.87 -29.50
N SER A 92 -1.15 6.80 -28.71
CA SER A 92 0.12 6.20 -28.27
C SER A 92 -0.01 4.68 -28.10
N THR A 93 -0.49 4.00 -29.13
CA THR A 93 -0.87 2.58 -29.09
C THR A 93 0.22 1.67 -28.55
N THR A 94 1.46 1.80 -29.03
CA THR A 94 2.57 0.94 -28.62
C THR A 94 2.89 1.02 -27.11
N LEU A 95 2.85 2.23 -26.54
CA LEU A 95 3.15 2.43 -25.11
C LEU A 95 1.99 2.10 -24.18
N LYS A 96 0.76 2.05 -24.75
CA LYS A 96 -0.49 1.88 -24.01
C LYS A 96 -1.22 0.59 -24.33
N GLU A 97 -0.61 -0.31 -25.09
CA GLU A 97 -1.21 -1.56 -25.51
C GLU A 97 -1.69 -2.41 -24.33
N HIS A 98 -0.81 -2.66 -23.37
CA HIS A 98 -1.17 -3.43 -22.17
C HIS A 98 -2.24 -2.74 -21.30
N GLU A 99 -2.21 -1.41 -21.22
CA GLU A 99 -3.23 -0.65 -20.49
C GLU A 99 -4.59 -0.80 -21.18
N ASN A 100 -4.64 -0.67 -22.52
CA ASN A 100 -5.86 -0.81 -23.29
C ASN A 100 -6.42 -2.23 -23.18
N GLN A 101 -5.59 -3.24 -23.35
CA GLN A 101 -6.01 -4.63 -23.19
C GLN A 101 -6.61 -4.86 -21.80
N ALA A 102 -5.97 -4.35 -20.75
CA ALA A 102 -6.50 -4.48 -19.40
C ALA A 102 -7.87 -3.79 -19.26
N PHE A 103 -8.04 -2.60 -19.83
CA PHE A 103 -9.30 -1.87 -19.77
C PHE A 103 -10.43 -2.55 -20.56
N GLU A 104 -10.13 -3.10 -21.73
CA GLU A 104 -11.09 -3.87 -22.53
C GLU A 104 -11.57 -5.12 -21.77
N GLU A 105 -10.67 -5.87 -21.16
CA GLU A 105 -11.04 -7.03 -20.35
C GLU A 105 -11.85 -6.64 -19.10
N ILE A 106 -11.51 -5.52 -18.47
CA ILE A 106 -12.28 -5.00 -17.33
C ILE A 106 -13.68 -4.59 -17.76
N LEU A 107 -13.84 -3.96 -18.91
CA LEU A 107 -15.16 -3.57 -19.43
C LEU A 107 -16.06 -4.79 -19.66
N ILE A 108 -15.49 -5.91 -20.13
CA ILE A 108 -16.21 -7.18 -20.25
C ILE A 108 -16.62 -7.70 -18.87
N LEU A 109 -15.71 -7.72 -17.90
CA LEU A 109 -16.04 -8.16 -16.54
C LEU A 109 -17.14 -7.30 -15.90
N LEU A 110 -17.16 -6.00 -16.18
CA LEU A 110 -18.17 -5.08 -15.65
C LEU A 110 -19.57 -5.30 -16.26
N GLU A 111 -19.69 -5.99 -17.40
CA GLU A 111 -21.01 -6.29 -18.00
C GLU A 111 -21.81 -7.25 -17.14
N ASP A 112 -21.14 -8.23 -16.56
CA ASP A 112 -21.76 -9.30 -15.78
C ASP A 112 -21.62 -9.06 -14.27
N THR A 113 -21.07 -7.92 -13.85
CA THR A 113 -20.84 -7.64 -12.43
C THR A 113 -22.16 -7.29 -11.74
N GLU A 114 -22.51 -8.09 -10.74
CA GLU A 114 -23.58 -7.75 -9.81
C GLU A 114 -23.09 -6.64 -8.89
N VAL A 115 -23.79 -5.51 -8.94
CA VAL A 115 -23.42 -4.35 -8.11
C VAL A 115 -24.04 -4.51 -6.73
N PRO A 116 -23.28 -4.52 -5.65
CA PRO A 116 -23.82 -4.61 -4.30
C PRO A 116 -24.72 -3.40 -3.99
N GLU A 117 -25.74 -3.61 -3.18
CA GLU A 117 -26.66 -2.52 -2.77
C GLU A 117 -25.94 -1.43 -1.97
N THR A 118 -25.00 -1.85 -1.10
CA THR A 118 -24.18 -0.96 -0.28
C THR A 118 -22.70 -1.33 -0.40
N LEU A 119 -21.83 -0.35 -0.18
CA LEU A 119 -20.38 -0.50 -0.11
C LEU A 119 -19.91 -0.08 1.29
N ASP A 120 -20.34 -0.81 2.31
CA ASP A 120 -20.01 -0.52 3.69
C ASP A 120 -18.54 -0.82 3.97
N TRP A 121 -17.85 0.15 4.54
CA TRP A 121 -16.46 -0.01 4.92
C TRP A 121 -16.29 -1.03 6.03
N SER A 122 -15.28 -1.90 5.88
CA SER A 122 -14.89 -2.88 6.89
C SER A 122 -13.38 -2.88 7.10
N TYR A 123 -12.95 -3.11 8.32
CA TYR A 123 -11.55 -3.32 8.68
C TYR A 123 -11.15 -4.82 8.63
N PHE A 124 -11.93 -5.64 7.95
CA PHE A 124 -11.65 -7.08 7.84
C PHE A 124 -10.24 -7.37 7.33
N ALA A 125 -9.85 -6.79 6.19
CA ALA A 125 -8.55 -7.06 5.59
C ALA A 125 -7.36 -6.63 6.47
N PRO A 126 -7.33 -5.45 7.10
CA PRO A 126 -6.33 -5.10 8.11
C PRO A 126 -6.22 -6.12 9.25
N PHE A 127 -7.33 -6.57 9.82
CA PHE A 127 -7.29 -7.54 10.91
C PHE A 127 -6.93 -8.96 10.44
N ASP A 128 -7.30 -9.35 9.23
CA ASP A 128 -6.86 -10.61 8.62
C ASP A 128 -5.32 -10.63 8.48
N GLY A 129 -4.73 -9.54 8.02
CA GLY A 129 -3.26 -9.39 8.00
C GLY A 129 -2.63 -9.47 9.40
N PHE A 130 -3.26 -8.85 10.40
CA PHE A 130 -2.78 -8.93 11.78
C PHE A 130 -2.87 -10.35 12.35
N LYS A 131 -3.97 -11.07 12.10
CA LYS A 131 -4.12 -12.47 12.48
C LYS A 131 -3.05 -13.36 11.84
N LYS A 132 -2.72 -13.11 10.57
CA LYS A 132 -1.62 -13.80 9.90
C LYS A 132 -0.27 -13.52 10.56
N LEU A 133 -0.01 -12.29 10.99
CA LEU A 133 1.19 -11.97 11.77
C LEU A 133 1.23 -12.74 13.09
N LEU A 134 0.15 -12.76 13.87
CA LEU A 134 0.08 -13.53 15.11
C LEU A 134 0.36 -15.03 14.88
N THR A 135 -0.19 -15.57 13.79
CA THR A 135 0.05 -16.96 13.38
C THR A 135 1.52 -17.19 13.02
N GLU A 136 2.12 -16.30 12.25
CA GLU A 136 3.54 -16.38 11.87
C GLU A 136 4.46 -16.31 13.10
N MET A 137 4.09 -15.49 14.08
CA MET A 137 4.80 -15.35 15.35
C MET A 137 4.54 -16.50 16.34
N ASN A 138 3.61 -17.42 16.04
CA ASN A 138 3.11 -18.43 16.96
C ASN A 138 2.55 -17.86 18.29
N VAL A 139 1.91 -16.70 18.21
CA VAL A 139 1.26 -16.04 19.36
C VAL A 139 -0.18 -16.53 19.47
N ASN A 140 -0.46 -17.39 20.45
CA ASN A 140 -1.78 -17.95 20.72
C ASN A 140 -2.51 -17.27 21.89
N GLU A 141 -1.76 -16.67 22.79
CA GLU A 141 -2.31 -15.95 23.95
C GLU A 141 -1.95 -14.46 23.84
N TYR A 142 -2.96 -13.63 23.67
CA TYR A 142 -2.80 -12.17 23.55
C TYR A 142 -4.04 -11.46 24.07
N GLN A 143 -3.92 -10.18 24.32
CA GLN A 143 -5.02 -9.25 24.51
C GLN A 143 -4.91 -8.15 23.46
N LEU A 144 -5.95 -7.99 22.65
CA LEU A 144 -6.02 -6.93 21.65
C LEU A 144 -6.89 -5.80 22.21
N MET A 145 -6.27 -4.62 22.37
CA MET A 145 -6.95 -3.40 22.78
C MET A 145 -7.10 -2.50 21.56
N ILE A 146 -8.32 -2.09 21.27
CA ILE A 146 -8.68 -1.22 20.16
C ILE A 146 -9.21 0.09 20.74
N ASP A 147 -8.88 1.22 20.11
CA ASP A 147 -9.43 2.51 20.49
C ASP A 147 -10.95 2.52 20.27
N ARG A 148 -11.68 3.08 21.23
CA ARG A 148 -13.14 3.09 21.22
C ARG A 148 -13.68 4.01 20.13
N GLU A 149 -14.43 3.43 19.22
CA GLU A 149 -15.17 4.13 18.18
C GLU A 149 -16.58 4.47 18.67
N GLY A 150 -16.87 5.70 18.98
CA GLY A 150 -18.20 6.25 19.23
C GLY A 150 -19.32 5.28 19.67
N LYS A 151 -20.44 5.22 18.92
CA LYS A 151 -21.58 4.36 19.24
C LYS A 151 -21.61 3.05 18.44
N GLU A 152 -20.87 2.96 17.36
CA GLU A 152 -20.84 1.80 16.46
C GLU A 152 -19.44 1.20 16.50
N SER A 153 -19.35 -0.04 16.97
CA SER A 153 -18.08 -0.77 17.15
C SER A 153 -17.66 -1.47 15.86
N HIS A 154 -17.55 -0.74 14.73
CA HIS A 154 -17.19 -1.34 13.45
C HIS A 154 -15.83 -2.02 13.48
N THR A 155 -14.85 -1.41 14.15
CA THR A 155 -13.50 -1.95 14.27
C THR A 155 -13.48 -3.23 15.10
N LEU A 156 -14.20 -3.23 16.25
CA LEU A 156 -14.34 -4.41 17.09
C LEU A 156 -15.03 -5.56 16.33
N ASN A 157 -16.15 -5.27 15.67
CA ASN A 157 -16.88 -6.27 14.89
C ASN A 157 -15.99 -6.88 13.79
N SER A 158 -15.26 -6.06 13.05
CA SER A 158 -14.31 -6.54 12.02
C SER A 158 -13.20 -7.44 12.59
N ALA A 159 -12.70 -7.15 13.79
CA ALA A 159 -11.71 -7.99 14.46
C ALA A 159 -12.33 -9.36 14.87
N MET A 160 -13.55 -9.35 15.38
CA MET A 160 -14.28 -10.57 15.75
C MET A 160 -14.65 -11.41 14.52
N ASP A 161 -15.05 -10.77 13.41
CA ASP A 161 -15.40 -11.45 12.15
C ASP A 161 -14.21 -12.19 11.54
N VAL A 162 -13.00 -11.68 11.73
CA VAL A 162 -11.74 -12.36 11.36
C VAL A 162 -11.45 -13.55 12.32
N GLY A 163 -12.13 -13.62 13.47
CA GLY A 163 -11.91 -14.62 14.50
C GLY A 163 -10.69 -14.28 15.38
N LEU A 164 -10.45 -13.01 15.65
CA LEU A 164 -9.57 -12.60 16.73
C LEU A 164 -10.32 -12.73 18.06
N GLU A 165 -9.62 -13.26 19.05
CA GLU A 165 -10.16 -13.47 20.40
C GLU A 165 -9.57 -12.43 21.37
N ASN A 166 -10.19 -12.32 22.56
CA ASN A 166 -9.72 -11.40 23.62
C ASN A 166 -9.55 -9.95 23.16
N VAL A 167 -10.53 -9.46 22.38
CA VAL A 167 -10.56 -8.09 21.86
C VAL A 167 -11.42 -7.21 22.77
N THR A 168 -10.90 -6.06 23.17
CA THR A 168 -11.61 -5.07 23.97
C THR A 168 -11.48 -3.67 23.37
N GLU A 169 -12.56 -2.87 23.47
CA GLU A 169 -12.50 -1.44 23.17
C GLU A 169 -12.17 -0.66 24.43
N GLU A 170 -11.11 0.12 24.36
CA GLU A 170 -10.59 0.87 25.49
C GLU A 170 -10.45 2.37 25.14
N ASP A 171 -10.46 3.22 26.15
CA ASP A 171 -10.22 4.66 25.97
C ASP A 171 -8.70 4.90 25.86
N SER A 172 -8.27 5.52 24.76
CA SER A 172 -6.86 5.88 24.54
C SER A 172 -6.24 6.74 25.66
N LYS A 173 -7.07 7.42 26.46
CA LYS A 173 -6.59 8.17 27.64
C LYS A 173 -6.00 7.27 28.71
N ASP A 174 -6.52 6.06 28.85
CA ASP A 174 -6.11 5.12 29.90
C ASP A 174 -4.99 4.20 29.45
N TYR A 175 -4.82 4.02 28.13
CA TYR A 175 -3.87 3.06 27.55
C TYR A 175 -2.79 3.71 26.70
N VAL A 176 -1.55 3.67 27.18
CA VAL A 176 -0.38 4.25 26.48
C VAL A 176 -0.14 3.59 25.13
N GLY A 177 -0.34 2.26 25.03
CA GLY A 177 -0.15 1.51 23.77
C GLY A 177 -1.03 2.00 22.65
N ILE A 178 -2.31 2.32 22.91
CA ILE A 178 -3.24 2.87 21.91
C ILE A 178 -2.74 4.24 21.44
N ARG A 179 -2.32 5.12 22.35
CA ARG A 179 -1.74 6.43 21.98
C ARG A 179 -0.47 6.30 21.14
N MET A 180 0.38 5.32 21.48
CA MET A 180 1.58 5.05 20.67
C MET A 180 1.22 4.59 19.26
N ALA A 181 0.23 3.71 19.11
CA ALA A 181 -0.27 3.27 17.81
C ALA A 181 -0.79 4.45 16.98
N ASP A 182 -1.58 5.35 17.58
CA ASP A 182 -2.08 6.55 16.91
C ASP A 182 -0.95 7.49 16.44
N LEU A 183 0.05 7.68 17.27
CA LEU A 183 1.21 8.51 16.91
C LEU A 183 2.01 7.92 15.75
N LEU A 184 2.18 6.60 15.74
CA LEU A 184 2.85 5.88 14.66
C LEU A 184 2.05 5.92 13.36
N VAL A 185 0.76 5.67 13.43
CA VAL A 185 -0.14 5.82 12.27
C VAL A 185 -0.06 7.26 11.74
N GLY A 186 -0.09 8.25 12.62
CA GLY A 186 0.06 9.65 12.24
C GLY A 186 1.39 9.96 11.56
N LEU A 187 2.50 9.39 12.03
CA LEU A 187 3.82 9.58 11.43
C LEU A 187 3.92 8.90 10.06
N ILE A 188 3.62 7.60 10.01
CA ILE A 188 3.75 6.79 8.78
C ILE A 188 2.80 7.32 7.70
N SER A 189 1.53 7.55 8.02
CA SER A 189 0.54 8.01 7.05
C SER A 189 0.86 9.40 6.49
N ARG A 190 1.32 10.33 7.31
CA ARG A 190 1.72 11.68 6.83
C ARG A 190 2.93 11.61 5.92
N LEU A 191 3.93 10.79 6.25
CA LEU A 191 5.11 10.63 5.42
C LEU A 191 4.73 9.97 4.08
N MET A 192 3.95 8.90 4.09
CA MET A 192 3.44 8.25 2.88
C MET A 192 2.59 9.20 2.04
N GLN A 193 1.70 9.96 2.65
CA GLN A 193 0.86 10.93 1.94
C GLN A 193 1.69 12.06 1.31
N SER A 194 2.68 12.59 2.03
CA SER A 194 3.57 13.62 1.51
C SER A 194 4.38 13.09 0.33
N LEU A 195 4.88 11.87 0.43
CA LEU A 195 5.60 11.19 -0.65
C LEU A 195 4.69 10.99 -1.87
N LYS A 196 3.49 10.47 -1.68
CA LYS A 196 2.49 10.28 -2.73
C LYS A 196 2.15 11.58 -3.45
N ILE A 197 1.90 12.67 -2.71
CA ILE A 197 1.62 13.98 -3.28
C ILE A 197 2.81 14.48 -4.10
N SER A 198 4.03 14.35 -3.59
CA SER A 198 5.24 14.79 -4.25
C SER A 198 5.58 14.00 -5.51
N LEU A 199 5.23 12.70 -5.55
CA LEU A 199 5.41 11.83 -6.71
C LEU A 199 4.25 11.89 -7.70
N THR A 200 3.14 12.53 -7.33
CA THR A 200 2.00 12.64 -8.20
C THR A 200 2.28 13.60 -9.34
N GLY A 201 2.26 13.06 -10.57
CA GLY A 201 2.42 13.85 -11.76
C GLY A 201 1.25 14.81 -12.04
N GLU A 202 1.53 15.89 -12.75
CA GLU A 202 0.49 16.76 -13.25
C GLU A 202 -0.20 16.10 -14.46
N TYR A 203 -1.54 16.00 -14.39
CA TYR A 203 -2.37 15.58 -15.51
C TYR A 203 -2.78 16.81 -16.31
N LYS A 204 -2.24 16.95 -17.51
CA LYS A 204 -2.56 18.06 -18.40
C LYS A 204 -2.70 17.56 -19.84
N ASP A 205 -3.75 18.00 -20.51
CA ASP A 205 -4.02 17.70 -21.92
C ASP A 205 -4.00 16.20 -22.26
N GLY A 206 -4.56 15.37 -21.39
CA GLY A 206 -4.60 13.92 -21.57
C GLY A 206 -3.28 13.18 -21.30
N LYS A 207 -2.24 13.90 -20.92
CA LYS A 207 -0.90 13.35 -20.62
C LYS A 207 -0.56 13.54 -19.16
N ILE A 208 0.15 12.57 -18.60
CA ILE A 208 0.72 12.66 -17.26
C ILE A 208 2.19 13.06 -17.43
N LYS A 209 2.56 14.17 -16.82
CA LYS A 209 3.95 14.53 -16.66
C LYS A 209 4.45 13.90 -15.37
N LYS A 210 5.39 12.97 -15.46
CA LYS A 210 6.05 12.38 -14.30
C LYS A 210 6.76 13.47 -13.50
N THR A 211 6.54 13.46 -12.19
CA THR A 211 7.19 14.39 -11.26
C THR A 211 8.23 13.61 -10.45
N LEU A 212 9.43 14.11 -10.36
CA LEU A 212 10.47 13.64 -9.44
C LEU A 212 10.25 14.28 -8.07
N LEU A 213 10.79 13.68 -7.03
CA LEU A 213 10.87 14.37 -5.74
C LEU A 213 11.69 15.66 -5.88
N ASP A 214 11.32 16.66 -5.11
CA ASP A 214 12.14 17.85 -4.97
C ASP A 214 13.46 17.51 -4.24
N SER A 215 14.56 18.16 -4.60
CA SER A 215 15.86 17.96 -3.96
C SER A 215 15.84 18.27 -2.45
N GLY A 216 14.88 19.07 -1.98
CA GLY A 216 14.65 19.34 -0.57
C GLY A 216 14.35 18.09 0.26
N TRP A 217 13.81 17.01 -0.35
CA TRP A 217 13.64 15.72 0.33
C TRP A 217 14.97 15.10 0.79
N PHE A 218 16.06 15.45 0.13
CA PHE A 218 17.40 14.93 0.38
C PHE A 218 18.30 15.94 1.13
N ALA A 219 17.84 17.17 1.30
CA ALA A 219 18.57 18.21 2.04
C ALA A 219 18.46 18.01 3.57
N LEU A 220 18.86 16.84 4.02
CA LEU A 220 18.71 16.41 5.41
C LEU A 220 19.90 16.85 6.28
N ASN A 221 19.62 17.16 7.53
CA ASN A 221 20.65 17.17 8.58
C ASN A 221 20.80 15.74 9.17
N GLN A 222 21.84 15.53 9.98
CA GLN A 222 22.14 14.20 10.54
C GLN A 222 20.97 13.64 11.33
N ARG A 223 20.34 14.43 12.21
CA ARG A 223 19.19 13.98 13.01
C ARG A 223 18.00 13.51 12.13
N GLN A 224 17.77 14.17 11.01
CA GLN A 224 16.71 13.78 10.08
C GLN A 224 17.05 12.46 9.38
N LEU A 225 18.29 12.29 8.93
CA LEU A 225 18.74 11.04 8.33
C LEU A 225 18.68 9.89 9.34
N ASP A 226 19.13 10.10 10.56
CA ASP A 226 19.09 9.10 11.63
C ASP A 226 17.65 8.65 11.93
N LEU A 227 16.67 9.58 11.85
CA LEU A 227 15.26 9.24 11.99
C LEU A 227 14.76 8.34 10.84
N TYR A 228 15.14 8.62 9.58
CA TYR A 228 14.84 7.74 8.45
C TYR A 228 15.45 6.35 8.63
N LYS A 229 16.72 6.28 9.04
CA LYS A 229 17.42 5.02 9.31
C LYS A 229 16.75 4.23 10.43
N LYS A 230 16.36 4.90 11.53
CA LYS A 230 15.66 4.24 12.62
C LYS A 230 14.29 3.74 12.21
N LEU A 231 13.53 4.51 11.41
CA LEU A 231 12.27 4.05 10.83
C LEU A 231 12.47 2.84 9.90
N TYR A 232 13.51 2.87 9.06
CA TYR A 232 13.87 1.73 8.23
C TYR A 232 14.14 0.49 9.09
N TRP A 233 14.96 0.63 10.12
CA TRP A 233 15.25 -0.47 11.03
C TRP A 233 13.97 -1.01 11.69
N VAL A 234 13.13 -0.16 12.26
CA VAL A 234 11.88 -0.55 12.93
C VAL A 234 10.93 -1.28 11.99
N ILE A 235 10.77 -0.77 10.76
CA ILE A 235 9.80 -1.30 9.80
C ILE A 235 10.35 -2.53 9.05
N CYS A 236 11.62 -2.50 8.66
CA CYS A 236 12.16 -3.50 7.73
C CYS A 236 13.09 -4.53 8.40
N GLU A 237 13.88 -4.15 9.41
CA GLU A 237 14.97 -4.96 9.92
C GLU A 237 14.79 -5.52 11.32
N ASN A 238 13.97 -4.88 12.16
CA ASN A 238 13.79 -5.27 13.57
C ASN A 238 13.44 -6.76 13.75
N ASN A 239 12.75 -7.35 12.77
CA ASN A 239 12.40 -8.77 12.75
C ASN A 239 12.19 -9.25 11.31
N ASP A 240 12.10 -10.57 11.12
CA ASP A 240 11.93 -11.21 9.81
C ASP A 240 10.48 -11.59 9.49
N TYR A 241 9.50 -11.15 10.26
CA TYR A 241 8.10 -11.48 10.04
C TYR A 241 7.58 -10.86 8.74
N TRP A 242 6.85 -11.65 7.97
CA TRP A 242 6.30 -11.28 6.69
C TRP A 242 5.12 -10.33 6.79
N TYR A 243 4.24 -10.60 7.76
CA TYR A 243 2.97 -9.88 7.89
C TYR A 243 3.06 -8.60 8.72
N LYS A 244 4.25 -8.16 9.13
CA LYS A 244 4.43 -6.92 9.90
C LYS A 244 4.01 -5.64 9.18
N SER A 245 4.07 -5.64 7.84
CA SER A 245 3.47 -4.60 7.00
C SER A 245 2.54 -5.26 5.99
N PHE A 246 1.31 -4.80 5.90
CA PHE A 246 0.29 -5.44 5.11
C PHE A 246 -0.39 -4.43 4.18
N SER A 247 -0.62 -4.79 2.94
CA SER A 247 -1.47 -4.03 2.04
C SER A 247 -2.30 -4.98 1.19
N GLY A 248 -3.29 -4.45 0.53
CA GLY A 248 -4.08 -5.21 -0.41
C GLY A 248 -3.37 -5.40 -1.76
N ILE A 249 -4.18 -5.44 -2.80
CA ILE A 249 -3.73 -5.66 -4.18
C ILE A 249 -2.85 -4.50 -4.68
N TYR A 250 -3.23 -3.26 -4.34
CA TYR A 250 -2.49 -2.06 -4.71
C TYR A 250 -1.47 -1.69 -3.62
N SER A 251 -0.22 -1.86 -3.95
CA SER A 251 0.89 -1.69 -3.01
C SER A 251 1.91 -0.62 -3.40
N ASP A 252 1.70 0.07 -4.51
CA ASP A 252 2.69 1.00 -5.07
C ASP A 252 3.11 2.07 -4.06
N ASP A 253 2.16 2.62 -3.30
CA ASP A 253 2.45 3.65 -2.31
C ASP A 253 3.31 3.11 -1.15
N LEU A 254 3.06 1.86 -0.72
CA LEU A 254 3.88 1.22 0.31
C LEU A 254 5.27 0.85 -0.21
N VAL A 255 5.36 0.33 -1.44
CA VAL A 255 6.65 0.04 -2.08
C VAL A 255 7.49 1.30 -2.19
N ALA A 256 6.90 2.41 -2.66
CA ALA A 256 7.61 3.68 -2.76
C ALA A 256 8.06 4.20 -1.39
N PHE A 257 7.24 4.04 -0.35
CA PHE A 257 7.60 4.43 1.02
C PHE A 257 8.76 3.60 1.57
N VAL A 258 8.69 2.27 1.45
CA VAL A 258 9.77 1.38 1.90
C VAL A 258 11.05 1.66 1.10
N ALA A 259 10.95 1.88 -0.21
CA ALA A 259 12.07 2.26 -1.05
C ALA A 259 12.71 3.59 -0.61
N LEU A 260 11.91 4.57 -0.16
CA LEU A 260 12.45 5.82 0.39
C LEU A 260 13.27 5.57 1.66
N LEU A 261 12.73 4.79 2.59
CA LEU A 261 13.45 4.47 3.83
C LEU A 261 14.75 3.73 3.54
N GLN A 262 14.71 2.77 2.63
CA GLN A 262 15.87 2.00 2.22
C GLN A 262 16.90 2.89 1.51
N PHE A 263 16.48 3.76 0.61
CA PHE A 263 17.34 4.70 -0.09
C PHE A 263 18.07 5.61 0.90
N MET A 264 17.37 6.15 1.90
CA MET A 264 17.99 6.96 2.95
C MET A 264 18.95 6.16 3.83
N ASN A 265 18.66 4.87 4.05
CA ASN A 265 19.52 4.00 4.85
C ASN A 265 20.87 3.66 4.19
N HIS A 266 21.00 3.83 2.87
CA HIS A 266 22.27 3.61 2.16
C HIS A 266 23.36 4.62 2.50
N PHE A 267 23.01 5.84 2.88
CA PHE A 267 23.98 6.86 3.20
C PHE A 267 24.57 6.65 4.60
N SER A 268 25.88 6.81 4.74
CA SER A 268 26.55 6.72 6.04
C SER A 268 26.15 7.88 6.94
N ASP A 269 26.15 9.09 6.39
CA ASP A 269 25.83 10.33 7.07
C ASP A 269 25.22 11.38 6.12
N ALA A 270 24.75 12.49 6.69
CA ALA A 270 24.12 13.56 5.91
C ALA A 270 25.10 14.34 5.02
N ASP A 271 26.40 14.29 5.30
CA ASP A 271 27.43 14.92 4.46
C ASP A 271 27.62 14.11 3.18
N GLU A 272 27.52 12.78 3.24
CA GLU A 272 27.56 11.94 2.05
C GLU A 272 26.44 12.30 1.06
N ILE A 273 25.21 12.51 1.54
CA ILE A 273 24.11 12.96 0.67
C ILE A 273 24.46 14.29 0.00
N ARG A 274 24.95 15.25 0.78
CA ARG A 274 25.29 16.58 0.29
C ARG A 274 26.45 16.57 -0.71
N ASN A 275 27.45 15.74 -0.47
CA ASN A 275 28.65 15.62 -1.31
C ASN A 275 28.38 14.84 -2.61
N SER A 276 27.36 13.97 -2.63
CA SER A 276 26.99 13.15 -3.79
C SER A 276 26.07 13.86 -4.80
N LYS A 277 26.13 15.19 -4.90
CA LYS A 277 25.31 16.03 -5.80
C LYS A 277 23.81 15.91 -5.47
N ILE A 278 23.40 16.69 -4.52
CA ILE A 278 22.01 16.67 -3.99
C ILE A 278 20.95 16.83 -5.09
N GLU A 279 21.27 17.57 -6.15
CA GLU A 279 20.37 17.79 -7.30
C GLU A 279 20.10 16.52 -8.11
N MET A 280 20.97 15.51 -7.99
CA MET A 280 20.83 14.22 -8.68
C MET A 280 20.08 13.19 -7.83
N GLN A 281 19.92 13.42 -6.55
CA GLN A 281 19.24 12.46 -5.66
C GLN A 281 17.80 12.14 -6.09
N PRO A 282 17.00 13.10 -6.59
CA PRO A 282 15.68 12.80 -7.15
C PRO A 282 15.71 11.74 -8.26
N GLU A 283 16.70 11.82 -9.17
CA GLU A 283 16.84 10.86 -10.27
C GLU A 283 17.29 9.49 -9.76
N TYR A 284 18.23 9.44 -8.82
CA TYR A 284 18.71 8.19 -8.23
C TYR A 284 17.58 7.49 -7.45
N TYR A 285 16.83 8.22 -6.62
CA TYR A 285 15.68 7.68 -5.94
C TYR A 285 14.61 7.20 -6.94
N ASN A 286 14.34 7.96 -7.99
CA ASN A 286 13.39 7.57 -9.02
C ASN A 286 13.81 6.27 -9.72
N ALA A 287 15.09 6.09 -10.05
CA ALA A 287 15.58 4.84 -10.60
C ALA A 287 15.37 3.69 -9.61
N PHE A 288 15.73 3.89 -8.36
CA PHE A 288 15.62 2.91 -7.29
C PHE A 288 14.16 2.48 -7.05
N VAL A 289 13.22 3.42 -6.94
CA VAL A 289 11.81 3.08 -6.73
C VAL A 289 11.18 2.43 -7.96
N CYS A 290 11.61 2.79 -9.17
CA CYS A 290 11.14 2.15 -10.40
C CYS A 290 11.59 0.69 -10.47
N GLU A 291 12.82 0.38 -10.06
CA GLU A 291 13.34 -0.99 -9.97
C GLU A 291 12.51 -1.79 -8.96
N SER A 292 12.31 -1.28 -7.76
CA SER A 292 11.49 -1.90 -6.73
C SER A 292 10.05 -2.18 -7.18
N LEU A 293 9.43 -1.25 -7.90
CA LEU A 293 8.11 -1.44 -8.48
C LEU A 293 8.10 -2.46 -9.61
N ASN A 294 9.13 -2.49 -10.45
CA ASN A 294 9.26 -3.49 -11.52
C ASN A 294 9.39 -4.91 -10.96
N GLU A 295 10.22 -5.12 -9.94
CA GLU A 295 10.31 -6.40 -9.25
C GLU A 295 8.96 -6.83 -8.69
N ARG A 296 8.22 -5.91 -8.10
CA ARG A 296 6.87 -6.17 -7.62
C ARG A 296 5.92 -6.58 -8.75
N TYR A 297 5.98 -5.90 -9.90
CA TYR A 297 5.15 -6.24 -11.06
C TYR A 297 5.53 -7.59 -11.66
N GLU A 298 6.81 -7.93 -11.72
CA GLU A 298 7.24 -9.25 -12.16
C GLU A 298 6.73 -10.36 -11.25
N ILE A 299 6.77 -10.17 -9.94
CA ILE A 299 6.16 -11.10 -8.98
C ILE A 299 4.66 -11.24 -9.25
N MET A 300 3.95 -10.16 -9.52
CA MET A 300 2.52 -10.19 -9.82
C MET A 300 2.20 -10.87 -11.14
N ARG A 301 3.01 -10.65 -12.18
CA ARG A 301 2.82 -11.24 -13.52
C ARG A 301 3.16 -12.72 -13.56
N ASN A 302 4.22 -13.12 -12.87
CA ASN A 302 4.73 -14.49 -12.88
C ASN A 302 3.93 -15.41 -11.95
N LYS A 303 2.89 -14.90 -11.33
CA LYS A 303 1.91 -15.73 -10.69
C LYS A 303 1.20 -16.54 -11.75
N LEU A 304 1.57 -17.80 -11.84
CA LEU A 304 0.71 -18.75 -12.48
C LEU A 304 -0.61 -18.77 -11.71
N PRO A 305 -1.75 -18.70 -12.39
CA PRO A 305 -3.01 -18.92 -11.73
C PRO A 305 -2.97 -20.35 -11.20
N ILE A 306 -2.59 -20.46 -9.92
CA ILE A 306 -3.07 -21.50 -9.06
C ILE A 306 -2.53 -22.90 -9.28
N ASP A 307 -1.73 -23.26 -8.39
CA ASP A 307 -1.87 -24.56 -7.80
C ASP A 307 -2.74 -24.43 -6.53
N PRO A 308 -3.97 -24.94 -6.46
CA PRO A 308 -4.76 -24.94 -5.23
C PRO A 308 -4.09 -25.72 -4.10
N ILE A 309 -3.05 -26.49 -4.41
CA ILE A 309 -2.19 -27.19 -3.45
C ILE A 309 -1.26 -26.22 -2.72
N LEU A 310 -1.02 -25.03 -3.27
CA LEU A 310 -0.23 -23.97 -2.65
C LEU A 310 -1.06 -23.01 -1.78
N GLU A 311 -2.25 -23.44 -1.31
CA GLU A 311 -3.01 -22.70 -0.28
C GLU A 311 -2.18 -22.41 0.98
N ASP A 312 -1.10 -23.17 1.19
CA ASP A 312 -0.11 -22.93 2.25
C ASP A 312 0.94 -21.87 1.88
N ASP A 313 1.02 -21.42 0.63
CA ASP A 313 1.94 -20.33 0.30
C ASP A 313 1.32 -18.96 0.68
N LYS A 314 1.19 -18.80 1.99
CA LYS A 314 0.68 -17.65 2.73
C LYS A 314 1.35 -16.32 2.34
N ASN A 315 2.38 -16.40 1.53
CA ASN A 315 3.26 -15.28 1.18
C ASN A 315 2.94 -14.63 -0.15
N TYR A 316 1.92 -15.12 -0.79
CA TYR A 316 1.81 -14.98 -2.21
C TYR A 316 1.47 -13.58 -2.71
N PHE A 317 0.80 -12.76 -1.92
CA PHE A 317 0.17 -11.55 -2.46
C PHE A 317 0.61 -10.25 -1.83
N TYR A 318 1.30 -10.29 -0.71
CA TYR A 318 1.39 -9.13 0.15
C TYR A 318 2.81 -8.58 0.22
N ASN A 319 2.89 -7.31 0.34
CA ASN A 319 4.03 -6.42 0.29
C ASN A 319 5.23 -6.76 1.13
N GLN A 320 5.07 -7.64 2.07
CA GLN A 320 6.20 -8.07 2.85
C GLN A 320 7.23 -8.83 2.01
N ARG A 321 6.82 -9.40 0.87
CA ARG A 321 7.81 -9.81 -0.13
C ARG A 321 8.63 -8.62 -0.60
N GLY A 322 8.02 -7.46 -0.80
CA GLY A 322 8.76 -6.23 -1.07
C GLY A 322 9.80 -5.95 0.00
N ALA A 323 9.41 -5.90 1.28
CA ALA A 323 10.35 -5.65 2.38
C ALA A 323 11.46 -6.71 2.46
N LYS A 324 11.16 -7.98 2.16
CA LYS A 324 12.15 -9.06 2.20
C LYS A 324 13.03 -9.11 0.94
N VAL A 325 12.47 -8.81 -0.22
CA VAL A 325 13.25 -8.61 -1.46
C VAL A 325 14.27 -7.50 -1.26
N TYR A 326 13.89 -6.41 -0.60
CA TYR A 326 14.82 -5.33 -0.25
C TYR A 326 15.96 -5.79 0.67
N LYS A 327 15.71 -6.70 1.60
CA LYS A 327 16.77 -7.29 2.43
C LYS A 327 17.73 -8.16 1.63
N ASP A 328 17.20 -8.92 0.69
CA ASP A 328 18.02 -9.88 -0.09
C ASP A 328 18.88 -9.20 -1.15
N ILE A 329 18.40 -8.11 -1.76
CA ILE A 329 19.18 -7.28 -2.70
C ILE A 329 20.41 -6.68 -2.03
N ASN A 330 20.29 -6.26 -0.76
CA ASN A 330 21.41 -5.71 0.00
C ASN A 330 22.43 -6.75 0.48
N LYS A 331 22.16 -8.04 0.26
CA LYS A 331 23.09 -9.15 0.62
C LYS A 331 23.87 -9.70 -0.56
N GLN A 332 23.70 -9.16 -1.76
CA GLN A 332 24.56 -9.52 -2.87
C GLN A 332 25.87 -8.73 -2.79
N PRO A 333 27.02 -9.43 -2.89
CA PRO A 333 28.35 -8.88 -2.63
C PRO A 333 28.78 -7.81 -3.62
#